data_4eb8facd31f1081e38abef112b527dab
#
_entry.id   4eb8facd31f1081e38abef112b527dab
#
_cell.length_a   1.000
_cell.length_b   1.000
_cell.length_c   1.000
_cell.angle_alpha   90.00
_cell.angle_beta   90.00
_cell.angle_gamma   90.00
#
_symmetry.space_group_name_H-M   'P 1'
#
loop_
_entity.id
_entity.type
_entity.pdbx_description
1 polymer ?
#
loop_
_entity_poly.entity_id
_entity_poly.type
_entity_poly.pdbx_seq_one_letter_code
_entity_poly.pdbx_strand_id
1 'polypeptide(L)'
;MPFRRPVPDLQTLSAAAMSALLLTSAAKHFREPEFFHPVVPDFLCRDDSGEQPNGPLAVLSREEWVAVSGLLEAAAAVGLLVPATRRAAAGCVTALFAAFLAGHVDALRKAYGPEGSPRRRRVHTLRLPLQAPLIAWAWTLTRRNRRS
;
A
#
# COMPACT_ATOMS: atom_id res chain seq x y z
N MET A 1 -19.58 0.38 -41.66
CA MET A 1 -19.99 0.78 -40.29
C MET A 1 -18.71 1.13 -39.51
N PRO A 2 -18.55 2.37 -39.02
CA PRO A 2 -17.38 2.72 -38.27
C PRO A 2 -17.47 2.09 -36.86
N PHE A 3 -16.48 1.26 -36.50
CA PHE A 3 -16.31 0.74 -35.14
C PHE A 3 -16.02 1.90 -34.19
N ARG A 4 -17.07 2.40 -33.49
CA ARG A 4 -16.87 3.28 -32.33
C ARG A 4 -16.26 2.44 -31.21
N ARG A 5 -14.96 2.61 -30.94
CA ARG A 5 -14.35 2.07 -29.72
C ARG A 5 -15.06 2.72 -28.53
N PRO A 6 -15.60 1.96 -27.59
CA PRO A 6 -16.20 2.55 -26.39
C PRO A 6 -15.12 3.33 -25.64
N VAL A 7 -15.39 4.59 -25.36
CA VAL A 7 -14.52 5.41 -24.50
C VAL A 7 -14.60 4.82 -23.09
N PRO A 8 -13.47 4.47 -22.46
CA PRO A 8 -13.50 3.95 -21.10
C PRO A 8 -14.13 4.97 -20.15
N ASP A 9 -14.99 4.51 -19.26
CA ASP A 9 -15.63 5.36 -18.27
C ASP A 9 -14.61 5.84 -17.23
N LEU A 10 -14.94 6.92 -16.50
CA LEU A 10 -14.06 7.52 -15.49
C LEU A 10 -13.66 6.51 -14.40
N GLN A 11 -14.53 5.56 -14.07
CA GLN A 11 -14.22 4.52 -13.09
C GLN A 11 -13.14 3.56 -13.60
N THR A 12 -13.21 3.20 -14.88
CA THR A 12 -12.20 2.34 -15.52
C THR A 12 -10.86 3.05 -15.60
N LEU A 13 -10.83 4.33 -15.96
CA LEU A 13 -9.60 5.14 -15.97
C LEU A 13 -9.02 5.28 -14.58
N SER A 14 -9.86 5.55 -13.59
CA SER A 14 -9.44 5.65 -12.18
C SER A 14 -8.88 4.33 -11.64
N ALA A 15 -9.52 3.20 -11.97
CA ALA A 15 -9.03 1.87 -11.59
C ALA A 15 -7.68 1.55 -12.27
N ALA A 16 -7.53 1.91 -13.55
CA ALA A 16 -6.26 1.73 -14.27
C ALA A 16 -5.13 2.58 -13.67
N ALA A 17 -5.41 3.83 -13.31
CA ALA A 17 -4.44 4.70 -12.65
C ALA A 17 -4.02 4.17 -11.27
N MET A 18 -4.98 3.72 -10.45
CA MET A 18 -4.69 3.08 -9.15
C MET A 18 -3.88 1.79 -9.35
N SER A 19 -4.24 0.97 -10.33
CA SER A 19 -3.49 -0.25 -10.66
C SER A 19 -2.05 0.06 -11.07
N ALA A 20 -1.81 1.07 -11.90
CA ALA A 20 -0.48 1.50 -12.29
C ALA A 20 0.36 1.96 -11.08
N LEU A 21 -0.25 2.73 -10.15
CA LEU A 21 0.39 3.14 -8.91
C LEU A 21 0.81 1.93 -8.07
N LEU A 22 -0.10 0.98 -7.86
CA LEU A 22 0.17 -0.24 -7.08
C LEU A 22 1.24 -1.12 -7.73
N LEU A 23 1.22 -1.30 -9.07
CA LEU A 23 2.25 -2.08 -9.77
C LEU A 23 3.62 -1.41 -9.66
N THR A 24 3.67 -0.09 -9.75
CA THR A 24 4.93 0.66 -9.56
C THR A 24 5.46 0.49 -8.14
N SER A 25 4.58 0.58 -7.14
CA SER A 25 4.93 0.32 -5.75
C SER A 25 5.36 -1.11 -5.53
N ALA A 26 4.61 -2.09 -6.01
CA ALA A 26 4.94 -3.51 -5.93
C ALA A 26 6.31 -3.82 -6.54
N ALA A 27 6.59 -3.30 -7.75
CA ALA A 27 7.90 -3.46 -8.38
C ALA A 27 9.03 -2.89 -7.51
N LYS A 28 8.78 -1.79 -6.81
CA LYS A 28 9.76 -1.18 -5.91
C LYS A 28 10.00 -2.03 -4.66
N HIS A 29 9.00 -2.75 -4.13
CA HIS A 29 9.16 -3.69 -3.00
C HIS A 29 10.21 -4.77 -3.30
N PHE A 30 10.29 -5.23 -4.56
CA PHE A 30 11.24 -6.26 -4.97
C PHE A 30 12.59 -5.71 -5.44
N ARG A 31 12.63 -4.49 -5.94
CA ARG A 31 13.88 -3.88 -6.43
C ARG A 31 14.66 -3.14 -5.36
N GLU A 32 13.96 -2.52 -4.42
CA GLU A 32 14.51 -1.66 -3.38
C GLU A 32 13.79 -1.93 -2.04
N PRO A 33 13.83 -3.16 -1.48
CA PRO A 33 13.08 -3.52 -0.27
C PRO A 33 13.43 -2.63 0.92
N GLU A 34 14.68 -2.21 1.04
CA GLU A 34 15.17 -1.33 2.12
C GLU A 34 14.42 0.01 2.20
N PHE A 35 13.84 0.48 1.06
CA PHE A 35 13.04 1.69 1.03
C PHE A 35 11.79 1.59 1.91
N PHE A 36 11.28 0.37 2.12
CA PHE A 36 10.08 0.08 2.90
C PHE A 36 10.38 -0.36 4.34
N HIS A 37 11.61 -0.74 4.67
CA HIS A 37 11.98 -1.17 6.02
C HIS A 37 11.54 -0.20 7.13
N PRO A 38 11.69 1.14 6.95
CA PRO A 38 11.29 2.10 8.00
C PRO A 38 9.79 2.14 8.31
N VAL A 39 8.94 1.64 7.39
CA VAL A 39 7.48 1.65 7.55
C VAL A 39 6.92 0.29 7.96
N VAL A 40 7.77 -0.73 8.15
CA VAL A 40 7.39 -1.99 8.78
C VAL A 40 7.64 -1.86 10.28
N PRO A 41 6.59 -1.88 11.14
CA PRO A 41 6.74 -1.75 12.59
C PRO A 41 7.53 -2.92 13.19
N ASP A 42 8.44 -2.63 14.13
CA ASP A 42 9.30 -3.65 14.75
C ASP A 42 8.48 -4.74 15.47
N PHE A 43 7.36 -4.36 16.10
CA PHE A 43 6.51 -5.32 16.82
C PHE A 43 5.85 -6.38 15.92
N LEU A 44 5.85 -6.19 14.60
CA LEU A 44 5.39 -7.17 13.61
C LEU A 44 6.52 -8.05 13.10
N CYS A 45 7.78 -7.63 13.31
CA CYS A 45 8.93 -8.33 12.78
C CYS A 45 9.41 -9.41 13.74
N ARG A 46 9.57 -10.63 13.21
CA ARG A 46 10.23 -11.73 13.91
C ARG A 46 11.72 -11.43 14.02
N ASP A 47 12.25 -11.60 15.22
CA ASP A 47 13.69 -11.58 15.45
C ASP A 47 14.24 -12.99 15.29
N ASP A 48 15.02 -13.20 14.24
CA ASP A 48 15.65 -14.49 13.93
C ASP A 48 17.05 -14.62 14.58
N SER A 49 17.54 -13.57 15.27
CA SER A 49 18.81 -13.61 16.02
C SER A 49 18.72 -14.40 17.33
N GLY A 50 17.50 -14.53 17.86
CA GLY A 50 17.24 -15.20 19.13
C GLY A 50 17.66 -14.38 20.37
N GLU A 51 18.07 -13.12 20.19
CA GLU A 51 18.47 -12.24 21.29
C GLU A 51 17.28 -11.76 22.14
N GLN A 52 16.10 -11.68 21.54
CA GLN A 52 14.88 -11.27 22.22
C GLN A 52 13.70 -12.21 21.90
N PRO A 53 12.81 -12.44 22.88
CA PRO A 53 11.62 -13.23 22.61
C PRO A 53 10.69 -12.51 21.63
N ASN A 54 10.25 -13.22 20.59
CA ASN A 54 9.29 -12.70 19.62
C ASN A 54 7.94 -12.42 20.26
N GLY A 55 7.38 -11.25 19.99
CA GLY A 55 6.03 -10.91 20.39
C GLY A 55 4.96 -11.73 19.64
N PRO A 56 3.71 -11.76 20.12
CA PRO A 56 2.64 -12.57 19.52
C PRO A 56 2.26 -12.16 18.09
N LEU A 57 2.65 -10.97 17.65
CA LEU A 57 2.40 -10.46 16.29
C LEU A 57 3.65 -10.54 15.39
N ALA A 58 4.79 -10.95 15.91
CA ALA A 58 6.06 -11.07 15.20
C ALA A 58 6.13 -12.38 14.40
N VAL A 59 5.34 -12.47 13.32
CA VAL A 59 5.15 -13.72 12.55
C VAL A 59 6.05 -13.84 11.33
N LEU A 60 6.52 -12.73 10.78
CA LEU A 60 7.36 -12.67 9.59
C LEU A 60 8.60 -11.81 9.85
N SER A 61 9.68 -12.06 9.14
CA SER A 61 10.82 -11.15 9.10
C SER A 61 10.42 -9.83 8.42
N ARG A 62 11.26 -8.81 8.55
CA ARG A 62 11.02 -7.50 7.91
C ARG A 62 10.97 -7.61 6.39
N GLU A 63 11.87 -8.40 5.82
CA GLU A 63 11.96 -8.67 4.39
C GLU A 63 10.73 -9.42 3.88
N GLU A 64 10.27 -10.42 4.65
CA GLU A 64 9.06 -11.17 4.32
C GLU A 64 7.83 -10.26 4.34
N TRP A 65 7.70 -9.35 5.31
CA TRP A 65 6.62 -8.37 5.34
C TRP A 65 6.64 -7.46 4.11
N VAL A 66 7.83 -6.98 3.70
CA VAL A 66 7.99 -6.17 2.49
C VAL A 66 7.59 -6.97 1.24
N ALA A 67 8.04 -8.21 1.12
CA ALA A 67 7.71 -9.06 -0.02
C ALA A 67 6.20 -9.37 -0.09
N VAL A 68 5.59 -9.75 1.04
CA VAL A 68 4.14 -10.05 1.10
C VAL A 68 3.30 -8.81 0.77
N SER A 69 3.67 -7.63 1.27
CA SER A 69 2.93 -6.41 0.93
C SER A 69 3.04 -6.07 -0.56
N GLY A 70 4.20 -6.25 -1.18
CA GLY A 70 4.38 -6.11 -2.63
C GLY A 70 3.54 -7.09 -3.45
N LEU A 71 3.45 -8.35 -3.01
CA LEU A 71 2.58 -9.36 -3.66
C LEU A 71 1.10 -9.00 -3.54
N LEU A 72 0.66 -8.52 -2.37
CA LEU A 72 -0.72 -8.07 -2.15
C LEU A 72 -1.06 -6.86 -3.02
N GLU A 73 -0.16 -5.90 -3.15
CA GLU A 73 -0.33 -4.75 -4.05
C GLU A 73 -0.45 -5.19 -5.51
N ALA A 74 0.42 -6.10 -5.96
CA ALA A 74 0.37 -6.62 -7.33
C ALA A 74 -0.94 -7.38 -7.62
N ALA A 75 -1.36 -8.25 -6.70
CA ALA A 75 -2.61 -8.99 -6.84
C ALA A 75 -3.83 -8.04 -6.87
N ALA A 76 -3.85 -7.04 -5.98
CA ALA A 76 -4.91 -6.04 -5.94
C ALA A 76 -4.92 -5.18 -7.21
N ALA A 77 -3.77 -4.82 -7.75
CA ALA A 77 -3.65 -4.08 -9.01
C ALA A 77 -4.27 -4.85 -10.18
N VAL A 78 -3.99 -6.15 -10.30
CA VAL A 78 -4.62 -7.02 -11.30
C VAL A 78 -6.13 -7.09 -11.08
N GLY A 79 -6.56 -7.29 -9.83
CA GLY A 79 -7.98 -7.36 -9.47
C GLY A 79 -8.76 -6.08 -9.79
N LEU A 80 -8.14 -4.90 -9.73
CA LEU A 80 -8.75 -3.61 -10.13
C LEU A 80 -9.02 -3.52 -11.63
N LEU A 81 -8.19 -4.14 -12.46
CA LEU A 81 -8.34 -4.12 -13.92
C LEU A 81 -9.48 -5.02 -14.40
N VAL A 82 -9.82 -6.05 -13.64
CA VAL A 82 -10.89 -6.98 -13.98
C VAL A 82 -12.24 -6.46 -13.45
N PRO A 83 -13.23 -6.15 -14.30
CA PRO A 83 -14.50 -5.55 -13.85
C PRO A 83 -15.23 -6.37 -12.78
N ALA A 84 -15.18 -7.71 -12.88
CA ALA A 84 -15.86 -8.61 -11.95
C ALA A 84 -15.27 -8.56 -10.53
N THR A 85 -13.96 -8.37 -10.39
CA THR A 85 -13.24 -8.35 -9.10
C THR A 85 -12.92 -6.95 -8.61
N ARG A 86 -13.09 -5.93 -9.43
CA ARG A 86 -12.68 -4.53 -9.16
C ARG A 86 -13.14 -4.02 -7.79
N ARG A 87 -14.39 -4.27 -7.40
CA ARG A 87 -14.93 -3.78 -6.14
C ARG A 87 -14.29 -4.46 -4.94
N ALA A 88 -14.11 -5.77 -5.00
CA ALA A 88 -13.43 -6.53 -3.95
C ALA A 88 -11.97 -6.09 -3.84
N ALA A 89 -11.27 -5.98 -4.98
CA ALA A 89 -9.90 -5.49 -5.03
C ALA A 89 -9.78 -4.06 -4.47
N ALA A 90 -10.70 -3.16 -4.80
CA ALA A 90 -10.73 -1.80 -4.24
C ALA A 90 -10.92 -1.79 -2.71
N GLY A 91 -11.77 -2.69 -2.19
CA GLY A 91 -11.92 -2.91 -0.75
C GLY A 91 -10.61 -3.38 -0.11
N CYS A 92 -9.93 -4.34 -0.72
CA CYS A 92 -8.62 -4.82 -0.28
C CYS A 92 -7.57 -3.70 -0.30
N VAL A 93 -7.51 -2.90 -1.37
CA VAL A 93 -6.58 -1.75 -1.46
C VAL A 93 -6.86 -0.73 -0.36
N THR A 94 -8.13 -0.44 -0.09
CA THR A 94 -8.52 0.47 0.98
C THR A 94 -8.04 -0.03 2.35
N ALA A 95 -8.25 -1.32 2.63
CA ALA A 95 -7.80 -1.95 3.87
C ALA A 95 -6.26 -1.99 3.96
N LEU A 96 -5.58 -2.27 2.85
CA LEU A 96 -4.12 -2.31 2.78
C LEU A 96 -3.51 -0.93 3.07
N PHE A 97 -4.02 0.14 2.45
CA PHE A 97 -3.57 1.50 2.72
C PHE A 97 -3.87 1.95 4.16
N ALA A 98 -5.01 1.52 4.73
CA ALA A 98 -5.33 1.77 6.13
C ALA A 98 -4.35 1.03 7.07
N ALA A 99 -3.98 -0.20 6.76
CA ALA A 99 -2.97 -0.95 7.51
C ALA A 99 -1.59 -0.28 7.43
N PHE A 100 -1.19 0.20 6.24
CA PHE A 100 0.06 0.93 6.07
C PHE A 100 0.13 2.23 6.87
N LEU A 101 -1.02 2.82 7.20
CA LEU A 101 -1.07 4.01 8.05
C LEU A 101 -0.39 3.78 9.40
N ALA A 102 -0.56 2.59 10.00
CA ALA A 102 0.10 2.23 11.26
C ALA A 102 1.64 2.27 11.11
N GLY A 103 2.17 1.70 10.03
CA GLY A 103 3.60 1.75 9.71
C GLY A 103 4.12 3.18 9.48
N HIS A 104 3.34 4.03 8.80
CA HIS A 104 3.72 5.43 8.61
C HIS A 104 3.72 6.22 9.91
N VAL A 105 2.79 5.95 10.83
CA VAL A 105 2.78 6.56 12.17
C VAL A 105 3.99 6.10 12.99
N ASP A 106 4.33 4.82 12.97
CA ASP A 106 5.51 4.28 13.66
C ASP A 106 6.80 4.90 13.10
N ALA A 107 6.96 4.94 11.78
CA ALA A 107 8.09 5.56 11.13
C ALA A 107 8.22 7.06 11.46
N LEU A 108 7.08 7.78 11.56
CA LEU A 108 7.07 9.19 11.99
C LEU A 108 7.54 9.33 13.44
N ARG A 109 7.05 8.47 14.36
CA ARG A 109 7.48 8.47 15.75
C ARG A 109 8.99 8.24 15.86
N LYS A 110 9.54 7.24 15.16
CA LYS A 110 10.98 6.95 15.10
C LYS A 110 11.77 8.12 14.52
N ALA A 111 11.26 8.80 13.49
CA ALA A 111 11.92 9.96 12.89
C ALA A 111 12.05 11.16 13.85
N TYR A 112 11.13 11.29 14.82
CA TYR A 112 11.18 12.32 15.87
C TYR A 112 11.85 11.84 17.16
N GLY A 113 12.19 10.56 17.26
CA GLY A 113 12.94 9.98 18.38
C GLY A 113 14.42 10.37 18.40
N PRO A 114 15.19 9.83 19.39
CA PRO A 114 16.60 10.18 19.61
C PRO A 114 17.50 9.94 18.39
N GLU A 115 17.24 8.89 17.62
CA GLU A 115 18.00 8.51 16.41
C GLU A 115 17.46 9.12 15.12
N GLY A 116 16.51 10.05 15.24
CA GLY A 116 15.86 10.69 14.12
C GLY A 116 16.73 11.75 13.46
N SER A 117 16.69 11.83 12.12
CA SER A 117 17.38 12.85 11.35
C SER A 117 16.39 13.86 10.73
N PRO A 118 16.83 15.11 10.44
CA PRO A 118 15.99 16.10 9.76
C PRO A 118 15.41 15.61 8.45
N ARG A 119 16.16 14.79 7.69
CA ARG A 119 15.71 14.18 6.44
C ARG A 119 14.57 13.18 6.69
N ARG A 120 14.72 12.28 7.68
CA ARG A 120 13.66 11.32 8.05
C ARG A 120 12.40 12.03 8.51
N ARG A 121 12.51 13.05 9.37
CA ARG A 121 11.38 13.87 9.84
C ARG A 121 10.62 14.45 8.65
N ARG A 122 11.32 15.14 7.74
CA ARG A 122 10.69 15.74 6.56
C ARG A 122 9.96 14.70 5.69
N VAL A 123 10.62 13.57 5.39
CA VAL A 123 10.05 12.50 4.55
C VAL A 123 8.78 11.93 5.17
N HIS A 124 8.82 11.52 6.45
CA HIS A 124 7.67 10.86 7.08
C HIS A 124 6.54 11.84 7.41
N THR A 125 6.84 13.10 7.73
CA THR A 125 5.82 14.15 7.89
C THR A 125 5.06 14.43 6.59
N LEU A 126 5.74 14.40 5.44
CA LEU A 126 5.10 14.60 4.13
C LEU A 126 4.34 13.36 3.65
N ARG A 127 4.82 12.16 4.00
CA ARG A 127 4.21 10.89 3.56
C ARG A 127 2.89 10.59 4.28
N LEU A 128 2.81 10.87 5.58
CA LEU A 128 1.64 10.51 6.39
C LEU A 128 0.34 11.12 5.87
N PRO A 129 0.24 12.44 5.56
CA PRO A 129 -0.98 13.04 5.02
C PRO A 129 -1.40 12.47 3.67
N LEU A 130 -0.47 11.96 2.86
CA LEU A 130 -0.77 11.36 1.56
C LEU A 130 -1.57 10.05 1.66
N GLN A 131 -1.59 9.40 2.83
CA GLN A 131 -2.38 8.20 3.04
C GLN A 131 -3.89 8.49 2.96
N ALA A 132 -4.35 9.62 3.50
CA ALA A 132 -5.77 9.97 3.50
C ALA A 132 -6.39 10.07 2.08
N PRO A 133 -5.82 10.82 1.13
CA PRO A 133 -6.32 10.85 -0.24
C PRO A 133 -6.20 9.50 -0.96
N LEU A 134 -5.17 8.68 -0.68
CA LEU A 134 -5.04 7.34 -1.27
C LEU A 134 -6.13 6.40 -0.78
N ILE A 135 -6.40 6.38 0.53
CA ILE A 135 -7.49 5.60 1.13
C ILE A 135 -8.84 6.06 0.55
N ALA A 136 -9.08 7.37 0.52
CA ALA A 136 -10.31 7.94 -0.03
C ALA A 136 -10.48 7.56 -1.51
N TRP A 137 -9.42 7.65 -2.31
CA TRP A 137 -9.44 7.27 -3.72
C TRP A 137 -9.77 5.79 -3.90
N ALA A 138 -9.07 4.89 -3.19
CA ALA A 138 -9.36 3.46 -3.22
C ALA A 138 -10.82 3.17 -2.83
N TRP A 139 -11.32 3.84 -1.79
CA TRP A 139 -12.70 3.71 -1.33
C TRP A 139 -13.72 4.12 -2.40
N THR A 140 -13.46 5.16 -3.22
CA THR A 140 -14.37 5.56 -4.30
C THR A 140 -14.58 4.44 -5.33
N LEU A 141 -13.56 3.60 -5.56
CA LEU A 141 -13.61 2.47 -6.50
C LEU A 141 -14.46 1.30 -6.00
N THR A 142 -14.80 1.26 -4.70
CA THR A 142 -15.73 0.25 -4.14
C THR A 142 -17.18 0.54 -4.52
N ARG A 143 -17.49 1.79 -4.88
CA ARG A 143 -18.87 2.23 -5.17
C ARG A 143 -19.32 1.78 -6.56
N ARG A 144 -20.58 1.41 -6.67
CA ARG A 144 -21.20 1.08 -7.97
C ARG A 144 -21.41 2.38 -8.76
N ASN A 145 -20.96 2.42 -10.01
CA ASN A 145 -21.35 3.50 -10.90
C ASN A 145 -22.86 3.37 -11.16
N ARG A 146 -23.69 4.24 -10.56
CA ARG A 146 -25.14 4.30 -10.79
C ARG A 146 -25.43 5.05 -12.12
N ARG A 147 -24.79 4.62 -13.19
CA ARG A 147 -25.13 5.08 -14.55
C ARG A 147 -25.55 3.86 -15.34
N SER A 148 -26.78 3.48 -15.20
CA SER A 148 -27.59 2.76 -16.20
C SER A 148 -28.63 3.71 -16.72
#